data_1137cdd49e25e2e1cfb04bf4e20ce830
#
_entry.id   1137cdd49e25e2e1cfb04bf4e20ce830
#
_cell.length_a   1.000
_cell.length_b   1.000
_cell.length_c   1.000
_cell.angle_alpha   90.00
_cell.angle_beta   90.00
_cell.angle_gamma   90.00
#
_symmetry.space_group_name_H-M   'P 1'
#
loop_
_entity.id
_entity.type
_entity.pdbx_description
1 polymer ?
#
loop_
_entity_poly.entity_id
_entity_poly.type
_entity_poly.pdbx_seq_one_letter_code
_entity_poly.pdbx_strand_id
1 'polypeptide(L)'
;MHRSLLLCSACVLGAIFAALAPAHAQEQFQFESDLIAKGRVFDGAGAGFRAIHRGASGNYYILTAPAPVLQIYDAAGKRIGQVPNESAAKIKGAALVYGESFDVDREGRVAVCDRGSNSVKIYSPDGSLASTIAVPAPVSVVFLAGGEIAVASPNTTHLVTVYELGGRVLREFGEREEIADRADVNNQVNFGQLAADEMGNIYFAFAYLPEPTVRKFDHAGYLTMEISLMTLDFQPAAQAARKALARSDSGTPALHRIISAMGVDARTQDVWLAIGTLLMHFDKDGQRLASFRTFLPRGSRLEPATILVEPDRLLIGADPQGTYEFPKPEKLPQ
;
A
#
# COMPACT_ATOMS: atom_id res chain seq x y z
N MET A 1 -25.42 -91.97 10.45
CA MET A 1 -24.14 -91.40 10.01
C MET A 1 -24.42 -89.95 9.55
N HIS A 2 -24.19 -89.00 10.43
CA HIS A 2 -24.45 -87.53 10.23
C HIS A 2 -23.21 -86.84 9.74
N ARG A 3 -23.31 -86.08 8.72
CA ARG A 3 -22.31 -85.08 8.33
C ARG A 3 -22.97 -83.70 8.31
N SER A 4 -22.58 -82.89 9.28
CA SER A 4 -22.96 -81.53 9.43
C SER A 4 -22.14 -80.62 8.43
N LEU A 5 -22.83 -79.79 7.66
CA LEU A 5 -22.23 -78.72 6.86
C LEU A 5 -22.23 -77.47 7.70
N LEU A 6 -21.05 -76.92 7.95
CA LEU A 6 -20.84 -75.59 8.50
C LEU A 6 -20.82 -74.56 7.34
N LEU A 7 -21.78 -73.62 7.34
CA LEU A 7 -21.74 -72.44 6.49
C LEU A 7 -20.97 -71.34 7.21
N CYS A 8 -19.85 -70.94 6.64
CA CYS A 8 -19.15 -69.70 7.04
C CYS A 8 -19.76 -68.50 6.31
N SER A 9 -20.44 -67.62 7.05
CA SER A 9 -20.84 -66.31 6.56
C SER A 9 -19.69 -65.33 6.75
N ALA A 10 -19.08 -64.88 5.65
CA ALA A 10 -18.13 -63.79 5.64
C ALA A 10 -18.88 -62.48 5.49
N CYS A 11 -18.95 -61.70 6.59
CA CYS A 11 -19.40 -60.32 6.53
C CYS A 11 -18.26 -59.44 5.96
N VAL A 12 -18.47 -58.92 4.76
CA VAL A 12 -17.64 -57.87 4.15
C VAL A 12 -18.14 -56.53 4.66
N LEU A 13 -17.47 -55.95 5.67
CA LEU A 13 -17.63 -54.55 6.05
C LEU A 13 -16.92 -53.64 5.04
N GLY A 14 -17.70 -53.08 4.09
CA GLY A 14 -17.24 -52.00 3.22
C GLY A 14 -17.17 -50.69 4.00
N ALA A 15 -15.98 -50.27 4.42
CA ALA A 15 -15.76 -48.92 4.94
C ALA A 15 -15.83 -47.92 3.81
N ILE A 16 -16.92 -47.16 3.74
CA ILE A 16 -17.07 -45.97 2.88
C ILE A 16 -16.27 -44.87 3.53
N PHE A 17 -15.03 -44.64 3.08
CA PHE A 17 -14.31 -43.41 3.33
C PHE A 17 -14.95 -42.28 2.50
N ALA A 18 -15.88 -41.57 3.08
CA ALA A 18 -16.30 -40.25 2.56
C ALA A 18 -15.13 -39.29 2.78
N ALA A 19 -14.37 -39.00 1.73
CA ALA A 19 -13.42 -37.92 1.73
C ALA A 19 -14.18 -36.61 1.92
N LEU A 20 -14.19 -36.08 3.13
CA LEU A 20 -14.57 -34.71 3.44
C LEU A 20 -13.51 -33.81 2.76
N ALA A 21 -13.77 -33.36 1.53
CA ALA A 21 -13.08 -32.22 0.98
C ALA A 21 -13.31 -31.05 1.94
N PRO A 22 -12.27 -30.29 2.36
CA PRO A 22 -12.49 -29.11 3.14
C PRO A 22 -13.34 -28.16 2.27
N ALA A 23 -14.58 -27.94 2.69
CA ALA A 23 -15.37 -26.84 2.18
C ALA A 23 -14.62 -25.56 2.57
N HIS A 24 -13.87 -24.98 1.62
CA HIS A 24 -13.46 -23.61 1.73
C HIS A 24 -14.76 -22.80 1.76
N ALA A 25 -15.19 -22.45 2.95
CA ALA A 25 -16.26 -21.49 3.14
C ALA A 25 -15.73 -20.21 2.47
N GLN A 26 -16.30 -19.86 1.30
CA GLN A 26 -16.07 -18.57 0.69
C GLN A 26 -16.67 -17.56 1.66
N GLU A 27 -15.80 -16.89 2.43
CA GLU A 27 -16.25 -15.83 3.33
C GLU A 27 -16.95 -14.77 2.50
N GLN A 28 -18.24 -14.62 2.73
CA GLN A 28 -18.99 -13.49 2.25
C GLN A 28 -18.48 -12.25 2.97
N PHE A 29 -18.16 -11.21 2.22
CA PHE A 29 -17.69 -9.94 2.75
C PHE A 29 -18.80 -9.30 3.58
N GLN A 30 -18.74 -9.36 4.90
CA GLN A 30 -19.63 -8.62 5.78
C GLN A 30 -19.04 -7.25 6.04
N PHE A 31 -19.76 -6.19 5.66
CA PHE A 31 -19.49 -4.84 6.10
C PHE A 31 -19.89 -4.72 7.56
N GLU A 32 -18.97 -4.30 8.41
CA GLU A 32 -19.28 -4.18 9.84
C GLU A 32 -19.97 -2.85 10.13
N SER A 33 -19.52 -1.76 9.50
CA SER A 33 -20.12 -0.44 9.67
C SER A 33 -19.71 0.57 8.59
N ASP A 34 -20.40 1.69 8.58
CA ASP A 34 -20.04 2.86 7.80
C ASP A 34 -19.07 3.74 8.62
N LEU A 35 -17.96 4.11 8.02
CA LEU A 35 -17.00 5.03 8.60
C LEU A 35 -17.21 6.42 7.98
N ILE A 36 -17.68 7.36 8.81
CA ILE A 36 -18.04 8.71 8.38
C ILE A 36 -16.97 9.68 8.81
N ALA A 37 -16.48 10.50 7.87
CA ALA A 37 -15.52 11.55 8.15
C ALA A 37 -16.08 12.57 9.13
N LYS A 38 -15.28 13.03 10.10
CA LYS A 38 -15.63 14.12 11.01
C LYS A 38 -15.62 15.48 10.29
N GLY A 39 -14.64 15.69 9.42
CA GLY A 39 -14.48 16.94 8.71
C GLY A 39 -13.28 16.93 7.78
N ARG A 40 -13.19 17.98 6.94
CA ARG A 40 -12.05 18.22 6.08
C ARG A 40 -10.92 18.87 6.89
N VAL A 41 -9.68 18.48 6.59
CA VAL A 41 -8.44 19.06 7.13
C VAL A 41 -7.55 19.54 5.99
N PHE A 42 -6.60 20.44 6.28
CA PHE A 42 -5.65 21.01 5.31
C PHE A 42 -6.33 21.70 4.13
N ASP A 43 -7.18 22.68 4.44
CA ASP A 43 -7.81 23.52 3.42
C ASP A 43 -6.74 24.18 2.54
N GLY A 44 -6.92 24.08 1.22
CA GLY A 44 -5.98 24.62 0.25
C GLY A 44 -4.84 23.69 -0.17
N ALA A 45 -4.79 22.44 0.31
CA ALA A 45 -3.82 21.46 -0.18
C ALA A 45 -3.97 21.16 -1.69
N GLY A 46 -5.13 21.45 -2.27
CA GLY A 46 -5.41 21.26 -3.69
C GLY A 46 -5.97 19.88 -4.01
N ALA A 47 -6.05 19.57 -5.32
CA ALA A 47 -6.47 18.26 -5.83
C ALA A 47 -5.26 17.40 -6.21
N GLY A 48 -5.51 16.14 -6.53
CA GLY A 48 -4.47 15.21 -6.98
C GLY A 48 -3.61 14.66 -5.84
N PHE A 49 -4.22 14.25 -4.72
CA PHE A 49 -3.50 13.67 -3.61
C PHE A 49 -2.67 12.45 -4.01
N ARG A 50 -1.39 12.45 -3.59
CA ARG A 50 -0.45 11.34 -3.81
C ARG A 50 -0.06 10.68 -2.50
N ALA A 51 0.35 11.48 -1.51
CA ALA A 51 0.76 10.98 -0.21
C ALA A 51 0.60 12.05 0.87
N ILE A 52 0.41 11.61 2.11
CA ILE A 52 0.44 12.42 3.33
C ILE A 52 1.26 11.70 4.38
N HIS A 53 2.20 12.41 5.02
CA HIS A 53 2.99 11.92 6.13
C HIS A 53 3.05 12.94 7.25
N ARG A 54 3.29 12.48 8.47
CA ARG A 54 3.53 13.32 9.63
C ARG A 54 4.97 13.19 10.07
N GLY A 55 5.71 14.28 10.08
CA GLY A 55 7.06 14.31 10.60
C GLY A 55 7.09 14.27 12.13
N ALA A 56 8.26 13.97 12.70
CA ALA A 56 8.49 13.90 14.15
C ALA A 56 8.21 15.24 14.87
N SER A 57 8.34 16.37 14.17
CA SER A 57 7.97 17.71 14.67
C SER A 57 6.46 17.90 14.87
N GLY A 58 5.62 16.95 14.40
CA GLY A 58 4.17 17.04 14.41
C GLY A 58 3.58 17.75 13.20
N ASN A 59 4.42 18.26 12.28
CA ASN A 59 3.97 18.87 11.03
C ASN A 59 3.55 17.79 10.02
N TYR A 60 2.61 18.16 9.15
CA TYR A 60 2.12 17.32 8.07
C TYR A 60 2.73 17.75 6.74
N TYR A 61 3.11 16.77 5.98
CA TYR A 61 3.66 16.93 4.64
C TYR A 61 2.66 16.32 3.65
N ILE A 62 2.32 17.07 2.61
CA ILE A 62 1.32 16.65 1.62
C ILE A 62 1.90 16.83 0.22
N LEU A 63 1.91 15.73 -0.55
CA LEU A 63 2.24 15.74 -1.96
C LEU A 63 0.95 15.69 -2.79
N THR A 64 0.81 16.63 -3.71
CA THR A 64 -0.30 16.66 -4.68
C THR A 64 0.24 16.76 -6.10
N ALA A 65 -0.44 16.16 -7.06
CA ALA A 65 -0.16 16.35 -8.48
C ALA A 65 -1.07 17.47 -9.06
N PRO A 66 -0.58 18.29 -9.96
CA PRO A 66 0.76 18.33 -10.57
C PRO A 66 1.74 19.27 -9.83
N ALA A 67 1.52 19.56 -8.55
CA ALA A 67 2.37 20.50 -7.83
C ALA A 67 3.82 19.99 -7.74
N PRO A 68 4.83 20.75 -8.18
CA PRO A 68 6.23 20.32 -8.12
C PRO A 68 6.85 20.49 -6.72
N VAL A 69 6.03 20.51 -5.67
CA VAL A 69 6.46 20.72 -4.28
C VAL A 69 5.59 19.92 -3.31
N LEU A 70 6.19 19.49 -2.18
CA LEU A 70 5.44 19.06 -1.02
C LEU A 70 5.05 20.29 -0.20
N GLN A 71 3.82 20.35 0.22
CA GLN A 71 3.31 21.41 1.11
C GLN A 71 3.45 20.96 2.57
N ILE A 72 3.89 21.87 3.43
CA ILE A 72 4.06 21.61 4.86
C ILE A 72 2.99 22.39 5.63
N TYR A 73 2.30 21.67 6.53
CA TYR A 73 1.25 22.21 7.39
C TYR A 73 1.60 21.96 8.86
N ASP A 74 1.24 22.87 9.72
CA ASP A 74 1.30 22.66 11.17
C ASP A 74 0.14 21.77 11.66
N ALA A 75 0.14 21.44 12.94
CA ALA A 75 -0.90 20.62 13.56
C ALA A 75 -2.30 21.27 13.53
N ALA A 76 -2.39 22.59 13.35
CA ALA A 76 -3.64 23.32 13.19
C ALA A 76 -4.13 23.36 11.73
N GLY A 77 -3.38 22.77 10.80
CA GLY A 77 -3.72 22.75 9.38
C GLY A 77 -3.35 24.02 8.61
N LYS A 78 -2.53 24.89 9.18
CA LYS A 78 -2.02 26.09 8.50
C LYS A 78 -0.77 25.73 7.70
N ARG A 79 -0.72 26.14 6.43
CA ARG A 79 0.47 25.97 5.60
C ARG A 79 1.61 26.83 6.14
N ILE A 80 2.78 26.21 6.38
CA ILE A 80 3.97 26.85 6.97
C ILE A 80 5.20 26.77 6.09
N GLY A 81 5.19 25.96 5.02
CA GLY A 81 6.34 25.82 4.14
C GLY A 81 6.12 24.87 2.98
N GLN A 82 7.23 24.52 2.32
CA GLN A 82 7.27 23.60 1.20
C GLN A 82 8.66 22.95 1.04
N VAL A 83 8.70 21.77 0.38
CA VAL A 83 9.92 21.06 -0.06
C VAL A 83 9.80 20.78 -1.56
N PRO A 84 10.81 21.12 -2.40
CA PRO A 84 11.98 21.95 -2.06
C PRO A 84 11.59 23.34 -1.57
N ASN A 85 12.43 23.98 -0.76
CA ASN A 85 12.22 25.38 -0.39
C ASN A 85 12.33 26.31 -1.63
N GLU A 86 11.87 27.57 -1.51
CA GLU A 86 11.81 28.48 -2.65
C GLU A 86 13.16 28.72 -3.34
N SER A 87 14.26 28.69 -2.59
CA SER A 87 15.61 28.85 -3.13
C SER A 87 16.04 27.61 -3.88
N ALA A 88 15.88 26.42 -3.28
CA ALA A 88 16.21 25.14 -3.89
C ALA A 88 15.36 24.87 -5.13
N ALA A 89 14.08 25.25 -5.14
CA ALA A 89 13.19 25.05 -6.28
C ALA A 89 13.66 25.80 -7.56
N LYS A 90 14.51 26.81 -7.43
CA LYS A 90 15.11 27.55 -8.55
C LYS A 90 16.42 26.93 -9.06
N ILE A 91 16.97 25.95 -8.33
CA ILE A 91 18.24 25.30 -8.68
C ILE A 91 17.94 24.14 -9.62
N LYS A 92 18.64 24.12 -10.78
CA LYS A 92 18.52 23.01 -11.73
C LYS A 92 18.87 21.67 -11.04
N GLY A 93 17.96 20.71 -11.13
CA GLY A 93 18.10 19.39 -10.53
C GLY A 93 17.52 19.27 -9.11
N ALA A 94 17.35 20.38 -8.37
CA ALA A 94 16.73 20.34 -7.05
C ALA A 94 15.20 20.41 -7.10
N ALA A 95 14.61 21.07 -8.12
CA ALA A 95 13.19 21.08 -8.33
C ALA A 95 12.64 19.67 -8.64
N LEU A 96 11.43 19.39 -8.20
CA LEU A 96 10.70 18.17 -8.59
C LEU A 96 10.16 18.35 -10.02
N VAL A 97 10.19 17.28 -10.80
CA VAL A 97 9.56 17.20 -12.12
C VAL A 97 8.19 16.53 -12.01
N TYR A 98 8.13 15.38 -11.35
CA TYR A 98 6.90 14.66 -11.07
C TYR A 98 7.07 13.79 -9.82
N GLY A 99 6.63 14.31 -8.68
CA GLY A 99 6.62 13.58 -7.41
C GLY A 99 5.53 12.50 -7.40
N GLU A 100 5.91 11.25 -7.20
CA GLU A 100 4.96 10.13 -7.12
C GLU A 100 4.64 9.79 -5.66
N SER A 101 5.64 9.74 -4.81
CA SER A 101 5.58 9.39 -3.39
C SER A 101 6.70 10.08 -2.62
N PHE A 102 6.57 10.14 -1.31
CA PHE A 102 7.63 10.63 -0.43
C PHE A 102 7.52 10.02 0.96
N ASP A 103 8.56 10.20 1.75
CA ASP A 103 8.55 9.93 3.20
C ASP A 103 9.39 10.95 3.96
N VAL A 104 9.17 11.04 5.27
CA VAL A 104 9.84 11.98 6.17
C VAL A 104 10.41 11.22 7.36
N ASP A 105 11.71 11.34 7.59
CA ASP A 105 12.36 10.68 8.72
C ASP A 105 12.22 11.46 10.05
N ARG A 106 12.83 10.89 11.10
CA ARG A 106 12.79 11.47 12.44
C ARG A 106 13.61 12.77 12.56
N GLU A 107 14.61 12.94 11.71
CA GLU A 107 15.46 14.13 11.62
C GLU A 107 14.80 15.23 10.76
N GLY A 108 13.68 14.96 10.11
CA GLY A 108 12.95 15.88 9.24
C GLY A 108 13.51 15.94 7.81
N ARG A 109 14.37 15.00 7.41
CA ARG A 109 14.76 14.84 6.01
C ARG A 109 13.60 14.27 5.22
N VAL A 110 13.50 14.68 3.97
CA VAL A 110 12.41 14.26 3.08
C VAL A 110 12.99 13.53 1.87
N ALA A 111 12.59 12.29 1.66
CA ALA A 111 12.90 11.54 0.45
C ALA A 111 11.70 11.56 -0.49
N VAL A 112 11.90 11.94 -1.77
CA VAL A 112 10.83 12.04 -2.77
C VAL A 112 11.16 11.19 -3.98
N CYS A 113 10.27 10.30 -4.35
CA CYS A 113 10.29 9.64 -5.66
C CYS A 113 9.92 10.65 -6.75
N ASP A 114 10.91 11.22 -7.41
CA ASP A 114 10.71 12.09 -8.57
C ASP A 114 10.76 11.23 -9.85
N ARG A 115 9.63 10.64 -10.18
CA ARG A 115 9.47 9.75 -11.33
C ARG A 115 9.78 10.46 -12.65
N GLY A 116 9.50 11.77 -12.72
CA GLY A 116 9.78 12.57 -13.91
C GLY A 116 11.28 12.75 -14.20
N SER A 117 12.14 12.65 -13.17
CA SER A 117 13.61 12.71 -13.33
C SER A 117 14.28 11.34 -13.13
N ASN A 118 13.53 10.24 -12.99
CA ASN A 118 14.06 8.91 -12.69
C ASN A 118 15.04 8.92 -11.50
N SER A 119 14.61 9.54 -10.40
CA SER A 119 15.47 9.65 -9.22
C SER A 119 14.66 9.71 -7.91
N VAL A 120 15.31 9.34 -6.83
CA VAL A 120 14.89 9.71 -5.48
C VAL A 120 15.71 10.91 -5.04
N LYS A 121 15.05 12.01 -4.70
CA LYS A 121 15.65 13.23 -4.20
C LYS A 121 15.53 13.30 -2.70
N ILE A 122 16.62 13.57 -2.01
CA ILE A 122 16.66 13.69 -0.55
C ILE A 122 16.91 15.15 -0.21
N TYR A 123 16.00 15.72 0.56
CA TYR A 123 16.06 17.08 1.03
C TYR A 123 16.37 17.12 2.53
N SER A 124 17.18 18.10 2.92
CA SER A 124 17.44 18.43 4.32
C SER A 124 16.18 19.03 4.98
N PRO A 125 16.12 19.10 6.33
CA PRO A 125 14.96 19.66 7.05
C PRO A 125 14.61 21.11 6.67
N ASP A 126 15.59 21.88 6.18
CA ASP A 126 15.39 23.24 5.67
C ASP A 126 14.81 23.29 4.23
N GLY A 127 14.60 22.12 3.60
CA GLY A 127 14.09 21.99 2.23
C GLY A 127 15.13 22.18 1.14
N SER A 128 16.45 22.24 1.47
CA SER A 128 17.53 22.20 0.48
C SER A 128 17.79 20.78 0.00
N LEU A 129 18.24 20.62 -1.28
CA LEU A 129 18.59 19.32 -1.81
C LEU A 129 19.91 18.83 -1.18
N ALA A 130 19.87 17.68 -0.52
CA ALA A 130 21.05 17.04 0.08
C ALA A 130 21.68 16.03 -0.86
N SER A 131 20.91 15.17 -1.52
CA SER A 131 21.41 14.16 -2.46
C SER A 131 20.34 13.75 -3.48
N THR A 132 20.80 13.10 -4.55
CA THR A 132 19.95 12.53 -5.60
C THR A 132 20.46 11.14 -5.92
N ILE A 133 19.56 10.16 -5.85
CA ILE A 133 19.84 8.75 -6.16
C ILE A 133 19.15 8.41 -7.48
N ALA A 134 19.90 7.97 -8.47
CA ALA A 134 19.32 7.53 -9.76
C ALA A 134 18.58 6.20 -9.55
N VAL A 135 17.27 6.21 -9.80
CA VAL A 135 16.39 5.04 -9.73
C VAL A 135 15.44 5.09 -10.92
N PRO A 136 15.39 4.06 -11.78
CA PRO A 136 14.49 4.05 -12.92
C PRO A 136 13.03 3.98 -12.46
N ALA A 137 12.20 4.94 -12.86
CA ALA A 137 10.76 5.01 -12.57
C ALA A 137 10.41 4.73 -11.08
N PRO A 138 10.98 5.44 -10.09
CA PRO A 138 10.70 5.19 -8.68
C PRO A 138 9.23 5.52 -8.38
N VAL A 139 8.56 4.67 -7.61
CA VAL A 139 7.11 4.80 -7.35
C VAL A 139 6.75 4.94 -5.88
N SER A 140 7.58 4.41 -4.99
CA SER A 140 7.36 4.56 -3.55
C SER A 140 8.69 4.53 -2.80
N VAL A 141 8.79 5.28 -1.71
CA VAL A 141 9.96 5.36 -0.86
C VAL A 141 9.54 5.41 0.60
N VAL A 142 10.31 4.76 1.47
CA VAL A 142 10.19 4.86 2.93
C VAL A 142 11.57 4.93 3.57
N PHE A 143 11.70 5.73 4.64
CA PHE A 143 12.88 5.72 5.50
C PHE A 143 12.86 4.50 6.42
N LEU A 144 14.03 3.94 6.67
CA LEU A 144 14.24 2.86 7.61
C LEU A 144 14.97 3.35 8.86
N ALA A 145 14.85 2.62 9.96
CA ALA A 145 15.40 3.01 11.27
C ALA A 145 16.91 3.29 11.27
N GLY A 146 17.68 2.68 10.36
CA GLY A 146 19.12 2.89 10.19
C GLY A 146 19.51 4.15 9.41
N GLY A 147 18.56 4.97 8.97
CA GLY A 147 18.81 6.12 8.09
C GLY A 147 18.99 5.72 6.62
N GLU A 148 18.66 4.49 6.27
CA GLU A 148 18.57 3.97 4.90
C GLU A 148 17.20 4.33 4.31
N ILE A 149 17.05 4.17 3.00
CA ILE A 149 15.74 4.23 2.33
C ILE A 149 15.46 2.95 1.58
N ALA A 150 14.22 2.47 1.66
CA ALA A 150 13.70 1.44 0.78
C ALA A 150 12.89 2.09 -0.34
N VAL A 151 13.15 1.67 -1.58
CA VAL A 151 12.54 2.22 -2.78
C VAL A 151 11.90 1.11 -3.59
N ALA A 152 10.66 1.31 -4.00
CA ALA A 152 9.99 0.47 -4.97
C ALA A 152 10.08 1.09 -6.38
N SER A 153 10.39 0.24 -7.34
CA SER A 153 10.36 0.59 -8.76
C SER A 153 9.87 -0.60 -9.58
N PRO A 154 8.95 -0.41 -10.53
CA PRO A 154 8.52 -1.48 -11.42
C PRO A 154 9.59 -1.88 -12.44
N ASN A 155 10.69 -1.12 -12.55
CA ASN A 155 11.75 -1.34 -13.55
C ASN A 155 13.05 -1.91 -12.94
N THR A 156 13.01 -2.40 -11.71
CA THR A 156 14.12 -3.11 -11.04
C THR A 156 13.91 -4.62 -11.06
N THR A 157 14.92 -5.38 -10.68
CA THR A 157 14.85 -6.86 -10.65
C THR A 157 14.06 -7.41 -9.47
N HIS A 158 13.93 -6.62 -8.39
CA HIS A 158 13.19 -6.95 -7.17
C HIS A 158 12.13 -5.90 -6.89
N LEU A 159 11.16 -6.21 -6.03
CA LEU A 159 10.12 -5.27 -5.63
C LEU A 159 10.69 -4.11 -4.82
N VAL A 160 11.72 -4.35 -4.02
CA VAL A 160 12.30 -3.39 -3.09
C VAL A 160 13.82 -3.38 -3.23
N THR A 161 14.40 -2.19 -3.38
CA THR A 161 15.84 -1.95 -3.30
C THR A 161 16.11 -0.99 -2.14
N VAL A 162 17.04 -1.35 -1.26
CA VAL A 162 17.45 -0.51 -0.13
C VAL A 162 18.75 0.20 -0.46
N TYR A 163 18.78 1.51 -0.22
CA TYR A 163 19.91 2.38 -0.50
C TYR A 163 20.42 3.08 0.77
N GLU A 164 21.70 3.34 0.84
CA GLU A 164 22.23 4.45 1.64
C GLU A 164 21.80 5.79 1.03
N LEU A 165 21.75 6.85 1.84
CA LEU A 165 21.39 8.19 1.36
C LEU A 165 22.40 8.74 0.32
N GLY A 166 23.60 8.15 0.23
CA GLY A 166 24.60 8.43 -0.81
C GLY A 166 24.36 7.69 -2.13
N GLY A 167 23.35 6.79 -2.21
CA GLY A 167 22.96 6.07 -3.42
C GLY A 167 23.58 4.69 -3.60
N ARG A 168 24.38 4.21 -2.64
CA ARG A 168 24.90 2.84 -2.68
C ARG A 168 23.78 1.85 -2.38
N VAL A 169 23.58 0.84 -3.22
CA VAL A 169 22.66 -0.28 -2.97
C VAL A 169 23.23 -1.13 -1.83
N LEU A 170 22.40 -1.41 -0.84
CA LEU A 170 22.71 -2.26 0.30
C LEU A 170 22.16 -3.66 0.16
N ARG A 171 20.89 -3.79 -0.27
CA ARG A 171 20.21 -5.05 -0.49
C ARG A 171 19.00 -4.88 -1.41
N GLU A 172 18.60 -5.97 -2.04
CA GLU A 172 17.41 -6.06 -2.88
C GLU A 172 16.63 -7.32 -2.49
N PHE A 173 15.30 -7.24 -2.48
CA PHE A 173 14.45 -8.36 -2.10
C PHE A 173 13.03 -8.20 -2.62
N GLY A 174 12.22 -9.24 -2.42
CA GLY A 174 10.84 -9.34 -2.88
C GLY A 174 10.79 -9.79 -4.34
N GLU A 175 10.30 -11.01 -4.55
CA GLU A 175 10.10 -11.57 -5.88
C GLU A 175 8.99 -10.81 -6.61
N ARG A 176 9.22 -10.55 -7.87
CA ARG A 176 8.26 -9.90 -8.76
C ARG A 176 7.23 -10.89 -9.26
N GLU A 177 6.04 -10.38 -9.55
CA GLU A 177 5.00 -11.14 -10.23
C GLU A 177 5.25 -11.15 -11.75
N GLU A 178 5.25 -12.34 -12.33
CA GLU A 178 5.36 -12.55 -13.78
C GLU A 178 4.08 -13.24 -14.28
N ILE A 179 3.06 -12.43 -14.59
CA ILE A 179 1.73 -12.91 -14.98
C ILE A 179 1.49 -12.88 -16.48
N ALA A 180 2.45 -12.41 -17.27
CA ALA A 180 2.39 -12.30 -18.72
C ALA A 180 3.76 -12.52 -19.36
N ASP A 181 3.78 -12.92 -20.64
CA ASP A 181 5.01 -13.04 -21.43
C ASP A 181 5.60 -11.67 -21.86
N ARG A 182 5.05 -10.57 -21.32
CA ARG A 182 5.39 -9.18 -21.67
C ARG A 182 5.97 -8.44 -20.48
N ALA A 183 7.18 -7.92 -20.64
CA ALA A 183 7.90 -7.21 -19.59
C ALA A 183 7.19 -5.90 -19.17
N ASP A 184 6.58 -5.15 -20.09
CA ASP A 184 5.85 -3.92 -19.78
C ASP A 184 4.59 -4.17 -18.93
N VAL A 185 3.89 -5.29 -19.18
CA VAL A 185 2.76 -5.74 -18.36
C VAL A 185 3.22 -6.16 -16.98
N ASN A 186 4.28 -6.98 -16.90
CA ASN A 186 4.86 -7.39 -15.62
C ASN A 186 5.39 -6.18 -14.84
N ASN A 187 5.99 -5.19 -15.50
CA ASN A 187 6.38 -3.94 -14.85
C ASN A 187 5.16 -3.22 -14.26
N GLN A 188 4.04 -3.15 -14.98
CA GLN A 188 2.84 -2.47 -14.49
C GLN A 188 2.22 -3.17 -13.27
N VAL A 189 2.12 -4.50 -13.26
CA VAL A 189 1.54 -5.22 -12.11
C VAL A 189 2.45 -5.19 -10.88
N ASN A 190 3.74 -4.98 -11.05
CA ASN A 190 4.71 -4.79 -9.96
C ASN A 190 4.84 -3.33 -9.48
N PHE A 191 3.96 -2.45 -9.92
CA PHE A 191 3.81 -1.13 -9.34
C PHE A 191 3.14 -1.25 -7.98
N GLY A 192 3.74 -0.68 -6.93
CA GLY A 192 3.21 -0.81 -5.57
C GLY A 192 3.56 0.35 -4.65
N GLN A 193 2.93 0.34 -3.49
CA GLN A 193 3.15 1.29 -2.40
C GLN A 193 3.95 0.63 -1.28
N LEU A 194 4.90 1.36 -0.72
CA LEU A 194 5.65 0.96 0.48
C LEU A 194 5.08 1.65 1.72
N ALA A 195 5.18 0.94 2.83
CA ALA A 195 5.11 1.49 4.18
C ALA A 195 6.15 0.79 5.05
N ALA A 196 6.54 1.40 6.17
CA ALA A 196 7.42 0.80 7.16
C ALA A 196 6.84 0.97 8.56
N ASP A 197 7.18 0.06 9.47
CA ASP A 197 6.85 0.15 10.89
C ASP A 197 8.08 0.47 11.76
N GLU A 198 7.86 0.70 13.05
CA GLU A 198 8.94 1.02 13.99
C GLU A 198 9.91 -0.15 14.25
N MET A 199 9.52 -1.38 13.91
CA MET A 199 10.37 -2.57 13.99
C MET A 199 11.26 -2.75 12.77
N GLY A 200 11.11 -1.90 11.75
CA GLY A 200 11.84 -1.95 10.49
C GLY A 200 11.30 -2.94 9.48
N ASN A 201 10.08 -3.46 9.70
CA ASN A 201 9.41 -4.25 8.67
C ASN A 201 8.95 -3.33 7.53
N ILE A 202 8.97 -3.88 6.32
CA ILE A 202 8.59 -3.19 5.09
C ILE A 202 7.36 -3.88 4.51
N TYR A 203 6.35 -3.08 4.20
CA TYR A 203 5.11 -3.54 3.58
C TYR A 203 5.08 -3.09 2.12
N PHE A 204 4.71 -3.99 1.22
CA PHE A 204 4.53 -3.71 -0.20
C PHE A 204 3.11 -4.07 -0.62
N ALA A 205 2.32 -3.09 -1.02
CA ALA A 205 0.97 -3.29 -1.56
C ALA A 205 0.98 -3.17 -3.09
N PHE A 206 0.60 -4.23 -3.80
CA PHE A 206 0.48 -4.22 -5.25
C PHE A 206 -0.73 -3.40 -5.69
N ALA A 207 -0.50 -2.35 -6.48
CA ALA A 207 -1.58 -1.46 -6.91
C ALA A 207 -2.47 -2.05 -8.01
N TYR A 208 -1.92 -2.90 -8.88
CA TYR A 208 -2.59 -3.37 -10.11
C TYR A 208 -2.68 -4.89 -10.23
N LEU A 209 -2.23 -5.64 -9.22
CA LEU A 209 -2.35 -7.10 -9.26
C LEU A 209 -3.83 -7.48 -9.20
N PRO A 210 -4.30 -8.42 -10.07
CA PRO A 210 -5.71 -8.83 -10.10
C PRO A 210 -6.25 -9.29 -8.75
N GLU A 211 -5.45 -10.03 -8.02
CA GLU A 211 -5.69 -10.37 -6.61
C GLU A 211 -5.06 -9.30 -5.73
N PRO A 212 -5.87 -8.52 -4.96
CA PRO A 212 -5.33 -7.53 -4.05
C PRO A 212 -4.36 -8.18 -3.06
N THR A 213 -3.08 -7.82 -3.15
CA THR A 213 -2.02 -8.48 -2.39
C THR A 213 -1.16 -7.46 -1.67
N VAL A 214 -0.83 -7.77 -0.40
CA VAL A 214 0.16 -7.04 0.41
C VAL A 214 1.17 -8.03 0.95
N ARG A 215 2.46 -7.73 0.81
CA ARG A 215 3.58 -8.49 1.37
C ARG A 215 4.25 -7.71 2.48
N LYS A 216 4.58 -8.38 3.59
CA LYS A 216 5.40 -7.84 4.67
C LYS A 216 6.74 -8.55 4.66
N PHE A 217 7.80 -7.77 4.64
CA PHE A 217 9.18 -8.24 4.75
C PHE A 217 9.78 -7.77 6.06
N ASP A 218 10.63 -8.59 6.68
CA ASP A 218 11.41 -8.14 7.82
C ASP A 218 12.55 -7.19 7.38
N HIS A 219 13.30 -6.67 8.36
CA HIS A 219 14.43 -5.77 8.10
C HIS A 219 15.54 -6.41 7.26
N ALA A 220 15.65 -7.74 7.20
CA ALA A 220 16.60 -8.45 6.36
C ALA A 220 16.08 -8.70 4.94
N GLY A 221 14.77 -8.51 4.69
CA GLY A 221 14.11 -8.71 3.40
C GLY A 221 13.43 -10.07 3.24
N TYR A 222 13.28 -10.85 4.32
CA TYR A 222 12.52 -12.12 4.27
C TYR A 222 11.03 -11.85 4.34
N LEU A 223 10.27 -12.52 3.48
CA LEU A 223 8.80 -12.48 3.50
C LEU A 223 8.29 -13.13 4.80
N THR A 224 7.56 -12.37 5.60
CA THR A 224 7.03 -12.80 6.90
C THR A 224 5.51 -12.91 6.92
N MET A 225 4.81 -12.19 6.02
CA MET A 225 3.34 -12.23 5.91
C MET A 225 2.93 -11.88 4.48
N GLU A 226 1.88 -12.54 4.00
CA GLU A 226 1.18 -12.15 2.78
C GLU A 226 -0.33 -12.10 3.04
N ILE A 227 -0.95 -10.97 2.72
CA ILE A 227 -2.40 -10.82 2.64
C ILE A 227 -2.76 -10.93 1.17
N SER A 228 -3.56 -11.93 0.81
CA SER A 228 -4.09 -12.10 -0.54
C SER A 228 -5.61 -12.21 -0.45
N LEU A 229 -6.32 -11.28 -1.10
CA LEU A 229 -7.77 -11.16 -0.99
C LEU A 229 -8.44 -11.82 -2.20
N MET A 230 -8.76 -13.10 -2.06
CA MET A 230 -9.51 -13.87 -3.05
C MET A 230 -10.95 -14.05 -2.61
N THR A 231 -11.72 -12.95 -2.56
CA THR A 231 -13.13 -12.99 -2.18
C THR A 231 -14.05 -12.81 -3.39
N LEU A 232 -15.31 -13.26 -3.26
CA LEU A 232 -16.32 -13.10 -4.32
C LEU A 232 -16.54 -11.63 -4.70
N ASP A 233 -16.39 -10.70 -3.74
CA ASP A 233 -16.60 -9.28 -3.96
C ASP A 233 -15.55 -8.65 -4.88
N PHE A 234 -14.32 -9.17 -4.89
CA PHE A 234 -13.24 -8.69 -5.76
C PHE A 234 -13.12 -9.47 -7.07
N GLN A 235 -13.81 -10.60 -7.21
CA GLN A 235 -13.77 -11.40 -8.43
C GLN A 235 -14.11 -10.61 -9.70
N PRO A 236 -15.13 -9.72 -9.74
CA PRO A 236 -15.41 -8.94 -10.94
C PRO A 236 -14.25 -8.04 -11.35
N ALA A 237 -13.61 -7.35 -10.38
CA ALA A 237 -12.45 -6.48 -10.62
C ALA A 237 -11.24 -7.31 -11.07
N ALA A 238 -10.96 -8.42 -10.39
CA ALA A 238 -9.89 -9.35 -10.74
C ALA A 238 -10.09 -9.96 -12.14
N GLN A 239 -11.30 -10.39 -12.47
CA GLN A 239 -11.64 -10.91 -13.81
C GLN A 239 -11.50 -9.83 -14.89
N ALA A 240 -11.92 -8.59 -14.62
CA ALA A 240 -11.76 -7.48 -15.53
C ALA A 240 -10.28 -7.18 -15.79
N ALA A 241 -9.46 -7.18 -14.73
CA ALA A 241 -8.02 -7.00 -14.83
C ALA A 241 -7.35 -8.12 -15.62
N ARG A 242 -7.63 -9.40 -15.32
CA ARG A 242 -7.13 -10.55 -16.07
C ARG A 242 -7.54 -10.50 -17.54
N LYS A 243 -8.79 -10.10 -17.84
CA LYS A 243 -9.29 -9.95 -19.20
C LYS A 243 -8.60 -8.80 -19.94
N ALA A 244 -8.29 -7.70 -19.25
CA ALA A 244 -7.51 -6.61 -19.82
C ALA A 244 -6.07 -7.05 -20.13
N LEU A 245 -5.44 -7.81 -19.24
CA LEU A 245 -4.12 -8.39 -19.42
C LEU A 245 -4.07 -9.36 -20.62
N ALA A 246 -5.05 -10.26 -20.74
CA ALA A 246 -5.13 -11.23 -21.82
C ALA A 246 -5.42 -10.63 -23.20
N ARG A 247 -6.01 -9.44 -23.28
CA ARG A 247 -6.35 -8.75 -24.54
C ARG A 247 -5.23 -7.85 -25.08
N SER A 248 -4.15 -7.71 -24.36
CA SER A 248 -3.11 -6.73 -24.68
C SER A 248 -2.10 -7.23 -25.73
N ASP A 249 -2.56 -7.83 -26.83
CA ASP A 249 -1.68 -8.25 -27.94
C ASP A 249 -0.94 -7.07 -28.60
N SER A 250 -1.45 -5.84 -28.44
CA SER A 250 -0.83 -4.62 -28.96
C SER A 250 -1.07 -3.43 -28.03
N GLY A 251 -0.05 -3.01 -27.31
CA GLY A 251 -0.09 -1.85 -26.40
C GLY A 251 -0.11 -2.21 -24.92
N THR A 252 0.25 -1.25 -24.06
CA THR A 252 0.19 -1.43 -22.61
C THR A 252 -1.27 -1.48 -22.16
N PRO A 253 -1.70 -2.52 -21.40
CA PRO A 253 -3.09 -2.62 -20.96
C PRO A 253 -3.45 -1.45 -20.04
N ALA A 254 -4.63 -0.90 -20.20
CA ALA A 254 -5.19 0.06 -19.26
C ALA A 254 -5.68 -0.68 -18.01
N LEU A 255 -4.80 -0.89 -17.04
CA LEU A 255 -5.14 -1.48 -15.75
C LEU A 255 -5.72 -0.41 -14.83
N HIS A 256 -6.81 -0.73 -14.15
CA HIS A 256 -7.33 0.06 -13.05
C HIS A 256 -6.60 -0.31 -11.76
N ARG A 257 -6.29 0.70 -10.94
CA ARG A 257 -5.72 0.48 -9.62
C ARG A 257 -6.74 -0.25 -8.76
N ILE A 258 -6.35 -1.40 -8.19
CA ILE A 258 -7.20 -2.22 -7.32
C ILE A 258 -6.99 -1.79 -5.86
N ILE A 259 -5.75 -1.89 -5.35
CA ILE A 259 -5.42 -1.28 -4.07
C ILE A 259 -5.15 0.20 -4.33
N SER A 260 -6.05 1.05 -3.85
CA SER A 260 -5.95 2.50 -4.04
C SER A 260 -5.04 3.16 -3.01
N ALA A 261 -5.05 2.68 -1.76
CA ALA A 261 -4.20 3.19 -0.69
C ALA A 261 -3.89 2.12 0.36
N MET A 262 -2.73 2.26 1.01
CA MET A 262 -2.33 1.51 2.18
C MET A 262 -1.81 2.46 3.26
N GLY A 263 -2.20 2.20 4.52
CA GLY A 263 -1.62 2.82 5.70
C GLY A 263 -1.21 1.75 6.71
N VAL A 264 -0.10 1.94 7.39
CA VAL A 264 0.36 1.05 8.45
C VAL A 264 0.44 1.81 9.75
N ASP A 265 -0.14 1.27 10.81
CA ASP A 265 0.13 1.76 12.16
C ASP A 265 1.55 1.34 12.55
N ALA A 266 2.47 2.28 12.57
CA ALA A 266 3.88 2.00 12.79
C ALA A 266 4.15 1.32 14.15
N ARG A 267 3.30 1.53 15.14
CA ARG A 267 3.44 0.98 16.50
C ARG A 267 2.79 -0.39 16.66
N THR A 268 1.53 -0.56 16.18
CA THR A 268 0.78 -1.82 16.34
C THR A 268 1.01 -2.79 15.19
N GLN A 269 1.57 -2.31 14.06
CA GLN A 269 1.78 -3.03 12.81
C GLN A 269 0.47 -3.42 12.10
N ASP A 270 -0.64 -2.84 12.53
CA ASP A 270 -1.93 -3.04 11.87
C ASP A 270 -1.90 -2.40 10.46
N VAL A 271 -2.51 -3.08 9.49
CA VAL A 271 -2.57 -2.64 8.10
C VAL A 271 -3.98 -2.15 7.77
N TRP A 272 -4.06 -0.96 7.21
CA TRP A 272 -5.28 -0.38 6.66
C TRP A 272 -5.18 -0.34 5.14
N LEU A 273 -6.11 -1.01 4.46
CA LEU A 273 -6.08 -1.20 3.02
C LEU A 273 -7.35 -0.68 2.38
N ALA A 274 -7.21 0.16 1.37
CA ALA A 274 -8.34 0.66 0.61
C ALA A 274 -8.44 -0.01 -0.77
N ILE A 275 -9.66 -0.47 -1.11
CA ILE A 275 -10.04 -1.00 -2.41
C ILE A 275 -11.32 -0.30 -2.84
N GLY A 276 -11.23 0.65 -3.77
CA GLY A 276 -12.34 1.52 -4.09
C GLY A 276 -12.82 2.29 -2.86
N THR A 277 -14.10 2.19 -2.52
CA THR A 277 -14.69 2.84 -1.32
C THR A 277 -14.67 1.96 -0.07
N LEU A 278 -14.05 0.78 -0.16
CA LEU A 278 -13.93 -0.16 0.95
C LEU A 278 -12.60 0.08 1.67
N LEU A 279 -12.65 0.20 2.99
CA LEU A 279 -11.50 0.29 3.87
C LEU A 279 -11.46 -0.95 4.76
N MET A 280 -10.38 -1.69 4.71
CA MET A 280 -10.18 -2.91 5.50
C MET A 280 -9.09 -2.71 6.53
N HIS A 281 -9.27 -3.30 7.70
CA HIS A 281 -8.34 -3.31 8.80
C HIS A 281 -7.86 -4.73 9.07
N PHE A 282 -6.54 -4.91 9.09
CA PHE A 282 -5.86 -6.17 9.38
C PHE A 282 -4.94 -5.99 10.56
N ASP A 283 -4.76 -7.04 11.36
CA ASP A 283 -3.74 -7.05 12.40
C ASP A 283 -2.33 -7.29 11.84
N LYS A 284 -1.35 -7.32 12.74
CA LYS A 284 0.08 -7.54 12.43
C LYS A 284 0.37 -8.88 11.74
N ASP A 285 -0.51 -9.86 11.89
CA ASP A 285 -0.39 -11.22 11.35
C ASP A 285 -1.21 -11.40 10.06
N GLY A 286 -1.85 -10.34 9.57
CA GLY A 286 -2.65 -10.32 8.34
C GLY A 286 -4.07 -10.86 8.51
N GLN A 287 -4.55 -11.04 9.76
CA GLN A 287 -5.93 -11.41 10.00
C GLN A 287 -6.83 -10.19 9.87
N ARG A 288 -7.93 -10.33 9.12
CA ARG A 288 -8.89 -9.25 8.96
C ARG A 288 -9.64 -9.02 10.27
N LEU A 289 -9.56 -7.79 10.78
CA LEU A 289 -10.25 -7.35 11.99
C LEU A 289 -11.61 -6.72 11.67
N ALA A 290 -11.68 -5.90 10.60
CA ALA A 290 -12.89 -5.15 10.26
C ALA A 290 -12.90 -4.71 8.79
N SER A 291 -14.10 -4.33 8.31
CA SER A 291 -14.31 -3.76 6.97
C SER A 291 -15.33 -2.64 7.02
N PHE A 292 -15.00 -1.51 6.43
CA PHE A 292 -15.78 -0.28 6.48
C PHE A 292 -16.07 0.24 5.08
N ARG A 293 -17.22 0.88 4.90
CA ARG A 293 -17.47 1.78 3.76
C ARG A 293 -17.16 3.20 4.19
N THR A 294 -16.40 3.94 3.39
CA THR A 294 -15.98 5.30 3.72
C THR A 294 -16.91 6.34 3.13
N PHE A 295 -17.34 7.30 3.95
CA PHE A 295 -18.27 8.37 3.57
C PHE A 295 -17.77 9.74 4.03
N LEU A 296 -18.07 10.75 3.22
CA LEU A 296 -17.96 12.15 3.60
C LEU A 296 -19.10 12.54 4.56
N PRO A 297 -18.99 13.67 5.28
CA PRO A 297 -20.02 14.10 6.25
C PRO A 297 -21.41 14.30 5.62
N ARG A 298 -21.48 14.52 4.30
CA ARG A 298 -22.74 14.71 3.56
C ARG A 298 -23.27 13.43 2.91
N GLY A 299 -22.69 12.27 3.24
CA GLY A 299 -23.15 10.95 2.77
C GLY A 299 -22.60 10.52 1.41
N SER A 300 -21.77 11.32 0.73
CA SER A 300 -21.09 10.87 -0.49
C SER A 300 -20.01 9.85 -0.12
N ARG A 301 -19.84 8.81 -0.93
CA ARG A 301 -18.76 7.84 -0.79
C ARG A 301 -17.42 8.50 -1.06
N LEU A 302 -16.40 8.06 -0.33
CA LEU A 302 -15.02 8.50 -0.51
C LEU A 302 -14.17 7.31 -0.95
N GLU A 303 -13.39 7.49 -2.02
CA GLU A 303 -12.39 6.52 -2.46
C GLU A 303 -11.02 6.99 -1.96
N PRO A 304 -10.40 6.29 -1.00
CA PRO A 304 -9.11 6.68 -0.46
C PRO A 304 -7.99 6.62 -1.52
N ALA A 305 -7.24 7.69 -1.68
CA ALA A 305 -6.01 7.74 -2.48
C ALA A 305 -4.75 7.65 -1.60
N THR A 306 -4.85 8.03 -0.33
CA THR A 306 -3.78 7.89 0.67
C THR A 306 -4.39 7.74 2.07
N ILE A 307 -3.71 7.03 2.94
CA ILE A 307 -4.10 6.78 4.33
C ILE A 307 -2.91 7.05 5.23
N LEU A 308 -3.04 8.00 6.16
CA LEU A 308 -2.12 8.17 7.27
C LEU A 308 -2.81 7.67 8.55
N VAL A 309 -2.20 6.69 9.20
CA VAL A 309 -2.69 6.10 10.44
C VAL A 309 -2.04 6.81 11.63
N GLU A 310 -2.86 7.47 12.45
CA GLU A 310 -2.43 8.07 13.71
C GLU A 310 -2.96 7.25 14.91
N PRO A 311 -2.50 7.49 16.13
CA PRO A 311 -2.92 6.69 17.27
C PRO A 311 -4.44 6.66 17.51
N ASP A 312 -5.12 7.79 17.28
CA ASP A 312 -6.54 8.02 17.60
C ASP A 312 -7.43 8.29 16.38
N ARG A 313 -6.84 8.46 15.20
CA ARG A 313 -7.58 8.80 13.98
C ARG A 313 -6.90 8.29 12.71
N LEU A 314 -7.65 8.32 11.62
CA LEU A 314 -7.14 8.14 10.27
C LEU A 314 -7.27 9.48 9.53
N LEU A 315 -6.21 9.89 8.83
CA LEU A 315 -6.30 10.94 7.83
C LEU A 315 -6.31 10.30 6.45
N ILE A 316 -7.40 10.51 5.75
CA ILE A 316 -7.61 9.90 4.43
C ILE A 316 -7.71 11.01 3.39
N GLY A 317 -6.77 11.00 2.45
CA GLY A 317 -6.78 11.86 1.27
C GLY A 317 -7.52 11.19 0.13
N ALA A 318 -8.33 11.98 -0.59
CA ALA A 318 -9.07 11.55 -1.76
C ALA A 318 -9.05 12.63 -2.84
N ASP A 319 -8.99 12.22 -4.09
CA ASP A 319 -8.98 13.13 -5.23
C ASP A 319 -10.37 13.18 -5.90
N PRO A 320 -10.94 14.33 -6.16
CA PRO A 320 -10.45 15.71 -5.89
C PRO A 320 -10.88 16.28 -4.53
N GLN A 321 -11.47 15.47 -3.64
CA GLN A 321 -12.20 15.95 -2.46
C GLN A 321 -11.30 16.59 -1.39
N GLY A 322 -10.03 16.17 -1.29
CA GLY A 322 -9.10 16.65 -0.26
C GLY A 322 -8.86 15.63 0.87
N THR A 323 -8.31 16.09 2.00
CA THR A 323 -8.03 15.24 3.15
C THR A 323 -9.10 15.38 4.21
N TYR A 324 -9.51 14.25 4.78
CA TYR A 324 -10.53 14.18 5.81
C TYR A 324 -10.04 13.40 7.03
N GLU A 325 -10.50 13.84 8.20
CA GLU A 325 -10.31 13.12 9.45
C GLU A 325 -11.44 12.11 9.66
N PHE A 326 -11.04 10.87 9.98
CA PHE A 326 -11.94 9.79 10.39
C PHE A 326 -11.60 9.35 11.81
N PRO A 327 -12.59 8.94 12.62
CA PRO A 327 -12.31 8.25 13.87
C PRO A 327 -11.60 6.93 13.55
N LYS A 328 -10.55 6.58 14.29
CA LYS A 328 -9.97 5.25 14.22
C LYS A 328 -10.85 4.33 15.04
N PRO A 329 -11.49 3.31 14.42
CA PRO A 329 -12.32 2.37 15.16
C PRO A 329 -11.51 1.66 16.23
N GLU A 330 -12.06 1.59 17.43
CA GLU A 330 -11.47 0.76 18.49
C GLU A 330 -11.55 -0.71 18.08
N LYS A 331 -10.52 -1.50 18.47
CA LYS A 331 -10.59 -2.94 18.27
C LYS A 331 -11.80 -3.47 19.04
N LEU A 332 -12.73 -4.09 18.34
CA LEU A 332 -13.83 -4.78 19.00
C LEU A 332 -13.22 -5.83 19.94
N PRO A 333 -13.66 -5.95 21.21
CA PRO A 333 -13.22 -7.02 22.07
C PRO A 333 -13.61 -8.36 21.41
N GLN A 334 -12.62 -9.22 21.24
CA GLN A 334 -12.80 -10.59 20.71
C GLN A 334 -13.58 -11.44 21.69
#